data_666b923a9ec50c6cab36e9671d990094
#
_entry.id   666b923a9ec50c6cab36e9671d990094
#
_cell.length_a   1.000
_cell.length_b   1.000
_cell.length_c   1.000
_cell.angle_alpha   90.00
_cell.angle_beta   90.00
_cell.angle_gamma   90.00
#
_symmetry.space_group_name_H-M   'P 1'
#
loop_
_entity.id
_entity.type
_entity.pdbx_description
1 polymer ?
#
loop_
_entity_poly.entity_id
_entity_poly.type
_entity_poly.pdbx_seq_one_letter_code
_entity_poly.pdbx_strand_id
1 'polypeptide(L)'
;MSNRDRGRRERVRINEEYAIVLDYLPYGNPYSHHQSPTPIVQALGIFYFTLFEAVPGPALGQIKPGERIYVGPDVSFNYIRIDAIIAYEDLTPAAKKTLDDALEAIIKEREKDFVNFFNSSSPITTRLHQLELIPGIGKKIMWKALDERKIAPFQSFEDFEKRVGVKNLVQAIKKRIIEEMQGKDNFRLFVRYSKRKPELF
;
A
#
# COMPACT_ATOMS: atom_id res chain seq x y z
N MET A 1 -18.04 30.66 33.23
CA MET A 1 -18.63 29.53 32.50
C MET A 1 -17.67 29.14 31.43
N SER A 2 -16.98 28.01 31.64
CA SER A 2 -15.80 27.59 30.89
C SER A 2 -16.22 26.75 29.70
N ASN A 3 -15.92 27.21 28.51
CA ASN A 3 -16.13 26.50 27.28
C ASN A 3 -14.96 25.53 27.07
N ARG A 4 -15.09 24.27 27.55
CA ARG A 4 -14.14 23.16 27.28
C ARG A 4 -14.69 22.29 26.17
N ASP A 5 -14.81 22.86 25.00
CA ASP A 5 -14.99 22.05 23.80
C ASP A 5 -13.60 21.78 23.18
N ARG A 6 -12.85 20.87 23.84
CA ARG A 6 -11.67 20.26 23.23
C ARG A 6 -12.20 19.27 22.21
N GLY A 7 -12.30 19.68 20.97
CA GLY A 7 -12.68 18.85 19.84
C GLY A 7 -12.04 17.48 19.93
N ARG A 8 -12.88 16.48 20.16
CA ARG A 8 -12.53 15.05 20.14
C ARG A 8 -12.14 14.77 18.70
N ARG A 9 -10.83 14.88 18.36
CA ARG A 9 -10.33 14.48 17.05
C ARG A 9 -10.78 13.05 16.81
N GLU A 10 -11.63 12.85 15.82
CA GLU A 10 -12.08 11.52 15.42
C GLU A 10 -10.85 10.68 15.11
N ARG A 11 -10.86 9.42 15.61
CA ARG A 11 -9.78 8.47 15.36
C ARG A 11 -9.77 8.14 13.89
N VAL A 12 -8.69 8.45 13.20
CA VAL A 12 -8.45 7.89 11.86
C VAL A 12 -8.27 6.39 12.04
N ARG A 13 -9.16 5.61 11.43
CA ARG A 13 -9.09 4.14 11.43
C ARG A 13 -8.59 3.68 10.08
N ILE A 14 -7.63 2.77 10.11
CA ILE A 14 -7.15 2.02 8.94
C ILE A 14 -7.42 0.53 9.18
N ASN A 15 -7.56 -0.23 8.09
CA ASN A 15 -7.78 -1.68 8.18
C ASN A 15 -6.45 -2.44 8.04
N GLU A 16 -5.41 -1.92 8.68
CA GLU A 16 -4.09 -2.55 8.72
C GLU A 16 -3.83 -3.07 10.13
N GLU A 17 -3.17 -4.21 10.22
CA GLU A 17 -2.70 -4.77 11.48
C GLU A 17 -1.22 -4.48 11.71
N TYR A 18 -0.44 -4.52 10.63
CA TYR A 18 0.98 -4.18 10.62
C TYR A 18 1.30 -3.17 9.53
N ALA A 19 2.34 -2.40 9.77
CA ALA A 19 2.87 -1.44 8.81
C ALA A 19 4.41 -1.44 8.81
N ILE A 20 4.99 -1.00 7.69
CA ILE A 20 6.42 -0.72 7.58
C ILE A 20 6.64 0.78 7.76
N VAL A 21 7.54 1.15 8.65
CA VAL A 21 8.00 2.53 8.79
C VAL A 21 8.76 2.94 7.54
N LEU A 22 8.32 4.01 6.88
CA LEU A 22 8.99 4.53 5.69
C LEU A 22 9.99 5.63 6.04
N ASP A 23 9.61 6.51 6.97
CA ASP A 23 10.46 7.60 7.45
C ASP A 23 10.05 8.04 8.85
N TYR A 24 10.99 8.58 9.62
CA TYR A 24 10.76 9.18 10.93
C TYR A 24 11.22 10.62 10.94
N LEU A 25 10.30 11.51 11.24
CA LEU A 25 10.45 12.96 11.20
C LEU A 25 10.36 13.52 12.63
N PRO A 26 11.47 13.69 13.34
CA PRO A 26 11.47 14.07 14.77
C PRO A 26 10.89 15.45 15.03
N TYR A 27 10.90 16.34 14.05
CA TYR A 27 10.41 17.72 14.14
C TYR A 27 9.13 17.98 13.34
N GLY A 28 8.42 16.91 12.95
CA GLY A 28 7.23 16.98 12.09
C GLY A 28 7.57 16.97 10.60
N ASN A 29 6.52 16.90 9.77
CA ASN A 29 6.67 16.89 8.32
C ASN A 29 6.69 18.33 7.78
N PRO A 30 7.82 18.81 7.21
CA PRO A 30 7.92 20.17 6.67
C PRO A 30 7.04 20.40 5.44
N TYR A 31 6.57 19.33 4.80
CA TYR A 31 5.69 19.36 3.62
C TYR A 31 4.21 19.23 3.98
N SER A 32 3.89 19.00 5.26
CA SER A 32 2.51 18.92 5.73
C SER A 32 1.89 20.30 5.88
N HIS A 33 0.61 20.43 5.54
CA HIS A 33 -0.17 21.64 5.81
C HIS A 33 -0.36 21.88 7.32
N HIS A 34 -0.14 20.89 8.16
CA HIS A 34 -0.15 20.99 9.62
C HIS A 34 1.29 21.07 10.14
N GLN A 35 1.83 22.28 10.21
CA GLN A 35 3.16 22.55 10.81
C GLN A 35 3.08 22.37 12.34
N SER A 36 3.09 21.14 12.79
CA SER A 36 3.24 20.83 14.22
C SER A 36 4.67 20.32 14.47
N PRO A 37 5.40 20.80 15.45
CA PRO A 37 6.72 20.30 15.82
C PRO A 37 6.67 18.91 16.49
N THR A 38 5.58 18.18 16.29
CA THR A 38 5.37 16.84 16.87
C THR A 38 6.05 15.80 16.01
N PRO A 39 6.79 14.85 16.57
CA PRO A 39 7.37 13.74 15.82
C PRO A 39 6.31 12.97 15.02
N ILE A 40 6.63 12.64 13.78
CA ILE A 40 5.74 11.93 12.85
C ILE A 40 6.46 10.75 12.24
N VAL A 41 5.74 9.66 12.06
CA VAL A 41 6.14 8.49 11.28
C VAL A 41 5.31 8.47 10.00
N GLN A 42 5.97 8.36 8.84
CA GLN A 42 5.30 7.96 7.60
C GLN A 42 5.40 6.46 7.46
N ALA A 43 4.29 5.78 7.19
CA ALA A 43 4.25 4.33 7.17
C ALA A 43 3.36 3.79 6.05
N LEU A 44 3.65 2.53 5.67
CA LEU A 44 2.94 1.72 4.69
C LEU A 44 2.26 0.54 5.39
N GLY A 45 0.94 0.45 5.31
CA GLY A 45 0.20 -0.74 5.70
C GLY A 45 0.56 -1.95 4.84
N ILE A 46 0.71 -3.12 5.47
CA ILE A 46 1.21 -4.32 4.77
C ILE A 46 0.10 -4.98 3.95
N PHE A 47 -1.15 -4.90 4.39
CA PHE A 47 -2.23 -5.69 3.78
C PHE A 47 -2.95 -4.97 2.65
N TYR A 48 -3.36 -3.72 2.86
CA TYR A 48 -4.10 -2.91 1.88
C TYR A 48 -3.25 -1.78 1.27
N PHE A 49 -1.97 -1.73 1.59
CA PHE A 49 -1.03 -0.73 1.09
C PHE A 49 -1.45 0.71 1.41
N THR A 50 -2.08 0.91 2.57
CA THR A 50 -2.50 2.22 3.04
C THR A 50 -1.29 3.06 3.44
N LEU A 51 -1.14 4.26 2.87
CA LEU A 51 -0.14 5.24 3.29
C LEU A 51 -0.74 6.14 4.38
N PHE A 52 -0.02 6.32 5.47
CA PHE A 52 -0.49 7.14 6.58
C PHE A 52 0.63 7.80 7.36
N GLU A 53 0.28 8.89 8.05
CA GLU A 53 1.11 9.50 9.09
C GLU A 53 0.58 9.12 10.47
N ALA A 54 1.52 8.91 11.39
CA ALA A 54 1.21 8.57 12.77
C ALA A 54 2.16 9.28 13.74
N VAL A 55 1.65 9.59 14.92
CA VAL A 55 2.43 10.14 16.02
C VAL A 55 2.92 8.98 16.88
N PRO A 56 4.25 8.80 17.00
CA PRO A 56 4.81 7.77 17.87
C PRO A 56 4.58 8.11 19.33
N GLY A 57 4.19 7.12 20.10
CA GLY A 57 4.11 7.23 21.56
C GLY A 57 5.42 6.84 22.25
N PRO A 58 5.58 7.16 23.53
CA PRO A 58 6.80 6.87 24.28
C PRO A 58 7.13 5.37 24.39
N ALA A 59 6.14 4.51 24.28
CA ALA A 59 6.33 3.04 24.34
C ALA A 59 6.86 2.44 23.03
N LEU A 60 6.83 3.17 21.92
CA LEU A 60 7.34 2.69 20.63
C LEU A 60 8.87 2.63 20.59
N GLY A 61 9.54 3.42 21.43
CA GLY A 61 11.01 3.43 21.51
C GLY A 61 11.67 4.06 20.29
N GLN A 62 12.87 3.57 19.95
CA GLN A 62 13.62 4.05 18.81
C GLN A 62 13.06 3.44 17.52
N ILE A 63 12.71 4.28 16.56
CA ILE A 63 12.08 3.88 15.30
C ILE A 63 13.08 4.03 14.14
N LYS A 64 13.14 3.03 13.27
CA LYS A 64 13.99 3.06 12.07
C LYS A 64 13.18 2.80 10.82
N PRO A 65 13.50 3.46 9.69
CA PRO A 65 12.94 3.10 8.39
C PRO A 65 13.16 1.61 8.07
N GLY A 66 12.14 0.96 7.52
CA GLY A 66 12.14 -0.47 7.24
C GLY A 66 11.61 -1.35 8.38
N GLU A 67 11.46 -0.83 9.59
CA GLU A 67 10.91 -1.61 10.71
C GLU A 67 9.41 -1.89 10.53
N ARG A 68 9.00 -3.09 10.96
CA ARG A 68 7.59 -3.49 11.04
C ARG A 68 7.05 -3.09 12.40
N ILE A 69 5.93 -2.38 12.40
CA ILE A 69 5.22 -1.95 13.61
C ILE A 69 3.78 -2.46 13.61
N TYR A 70 3.24 -2.71 14.81
CA TYR A 70 1.84 -3.07 14.98
C TYR A 70 0.97 -1.80 15.02
N VAL A 71 -0.11 -1.79 14.23
CA VAL A 71 -1.03 -0.64 14.09
C VAL A 71 -2.50 -1.07 14.17
N GLY A 72 -2.75 -2.28 14.61
CA GLY A 72 -4.09 -2.87 14.67
C GLY A 72 -5.07 -2.12 15.58
N PRO A 73 -6.35 -2.55 15.60
CA PRO A 73 -7.45 -1.79 16.23
C PRO A 73 -7.31 -1.58 17.73
N ASP A 74 -6.56 -2.43 18.42
CA ASP A 74 -6.29 -2.41 19.86
C ASP A 74 -4.97 -1.73 20.22
N VAL A 75 -4.26 -1.14 19.24
CA VAL A 75 -3.00 -0.44 19.49
C VAL A 75 -3.18 0.71 20.49
N SER A 76 -2.30 0.76 21.49
CA SER A 76 -2.30 1.81 22.50
C SER A 76 -1.76 3.14 21.94
N PHE A 77 -2.33 4.26 22.36
CA PHE A 77 -1.77 5.59 22.08
C PHE A 77 -0.40 5.85 22.68
N ASN A 78 -0.04 5.11 23.74
CA ASN A 78 1.32 5.13 24.26
C ASN A 78 2.32 4.47 23.31
N TYR A 79 1.85 3.66 22.36
CA TYR A 79 2.68 3.03 21.33
C TYR A 79 2.67 3.86 20.05
N ILE A 80 1.49 4.03 19.41
CA ILE A 80 1.37 4.83 18.19
C ILE A 80 -0.08 5.32 18.02
N ARG A 81 -0.24 6.51 17.45
CA ARG A 81 -1.54 7.08 17.10
C ARG A 81 -1.55 7.45 15.63
N ILE A 82 -2.45 6.86 14.86
CA ILE A 82 -2.65 7.23 13.46
C ILE A 82 -3.30 8.61 13.43
N ASP A 83 -2.68 9.52 12.69
CA ASP A 83 -3.11 10.92 12.59
C ASP A 83 -3.83 11.22 11.28
N ALA A 84 -3.29 10.72 10.15
CA ALA A 84 -3.88 10.95 8.84
C ALA A 84 -3.54 9.84 7.82
N ILE A 85 -4.49 9.54 6.92
CA ILE A 85 -4.18 8.86 5.67
C ILE A 85 -3.61 9.89 4.72
N ILE A 86 -2.48 9.59 4.07
CA ILE A 86 -1.76 10.50 3.19
C ILE A 86 -1.74 10.00 1.75
N ALA A 87 -1.50 10.90 0.81
CA ALA A 87 -1.27 10.56 -0.59
C ALA A 87 0.22 10.19 -0.83
N TYR A 88 0.50 9.55 -1.96
CA TYR A 88 1.87 9.21 -2.36
C TYR A 88 2.76 10.45 -2.48
N GLU A 89 2.20 11.57 -2.90
CA GLU A 89 2.89 12.84 -3.07
C GLU A 89 3.32 13.47 -1.74
N ASP A 90 2.59 13.18 -0.66
CA ASP A 90 2.89 13.68 0.69
C ASP A 90 4.10 12.97 1.34
N LEU A 91 4.59 11.87 0.72
CA LEU A 91 5.77 11.16 1.19
C LEU A 91 7.05 11.98 0.97
N THR A 92 7.94 11.95 1.97
CA THR A 92 9.29 12.49 1.82
C THR A 92 10.10 11.72 0.76
N PRO A 93 11.16 12.31 0.20
CA PRO A 93 12.07 11.57 -0.69
C PRO A 93 12.67 10.32 -0.04
N ALA A 94 12.99 10.38 1.27
CA ALA A 94 13.49 9.23 2.03
C ALA A 94 12.42 8.14 2.16
N ALA A 95 11.17 8.52 2.50
CA ALA A 95 10.05 7.60 2.56
C ALA A 95 9.77 6.91 1.21
N LYS A 96 9.87 7.64 0.09
CA LYS A 96 9.69 7.06 -1.26
C LYS A 96 10.75 6.02 -1.59
N LYS A 97 11.99 6.24 -1.15
CA LYS A 97 13.07 5.26 -1.32
C LYS A 97 12.80 4.00 -0.49
N THR A 98 12.47 4.16 0.79
CA THR A 98 12.14 3.03 1.67
C THR A 98 10.90 2.28 1.19
N LEU A 99 9.90 2.99 0.63
CA LEU A 99 8.69 2.41 0.05
C LEU A 99 9.01 1.42 -1.08
N ASP A 100 9.99 1.73 -1.94
CA ASP A 100 10.37 0.86 -3.05
C ASP A 100 10.87 -0.51 -2.56
N ASP A 101 11.76 -0.49 -1.57
CA ASP A 101 12.30 -1.71 -0.95
C ASP A 101 11.23 -2.46 -0.14
N ALA A 102 10.40 -1.72 0.62
CA ALA A 102 9.33 -2.30 1.42
C ALA A 102 8.28 -3.01 0.57
N LEU A 103 7.86 -2.42 -0.54
CA LEU A 103 6.91 -3.04 -1.47
C LEU A 103 7.46 -4.33 -2.05
N GLU A 104 8.73 -4.35 -2.46
CA GLU A 104 9.35 -5.55 -3.00
C GLU A 104 9.38 -6.68 -1.97
N ALA A 105 9.75 -6.37 -0.72
CA ALA A 105 9.76 -7.32 0.38
C ALA A 105 8.35 -7.87 0.69
N ILE A 106 7.35 -6.99 0.80
CA ILE A 106 5.96 -7.37 1.06
C ILE A 106 5.39 -8.26 -0.06
N ILE A 107 5.65 -7.91 -1.33
CA ILE A 107 5.16 -8.68 -2.47
C ILE A 107 5.74 -10.09 -2.44
N LYS A 108 7.04 -10.24 -2.16
CA LYS A 108 7.70 -11.55 -2.05
C LYS A 108 7.19 -12.35 -0.84
N GLU A 109 7.03 -11.71 0.31
CA GLU A 109 6.48 -12.34 1.53
C GLU A 109 5.05 -12.85 1.30
N ARG A 110 4.24 -12.09 0.56
CA ARG A 110 2.84 -12.38 0.27
C ARG A 110 2.61 -13.00 -1.11
N GLU A 111 3.61 -13.68 -1.65
CA GLU A 111 3.53 -14.30 -2.99
C GLU A 111 2.25 -15.09 -3.20
N LYS A 112 1.84 -15.88 -2.22
CA LYS A 112 0.61 -16.70 -2.29
C LYS A 112 -0.65 -15.87 -2.55
N ASP A 113 -0.76 -14.69 -1.95
CA ASP A 113 -1.92 -13.81 -2.12
C ASP A 113 -2.00 -13.30 -3.57
N PHE A 114 -0.87 -12.89 -4.13
CA PHE A 114 -0.80 -12.43 -5.51
C PHE A 114 -0.99 -13.56 -6.52
N VAL A 115 -0.45 -14.74 -6.24
CA VAL A 115 -0.69 -15.95 -7.07
C VAL A 115 -2.18 -16.30 -7.05
N ASN A 116 -2.84 -16.24 -5.90
CA ASN A 116 -4.28 -16.43 -5.80
C ASN A 116 -5.06 -15.38 -6.60
N PHE A 117 -4.60 -14.12 -6.61
CA PHE A 117 -5.18 -13.09 -7.47
C PHE A 117 -5.07 -13.47 -8.95
N PHE A 118 -3.92 -13.93 -9.45
CA PHE A 118 -3.78 -14.37 -10.85
C PHE A 118 -4.70 -15.54 -11.18
N ASN A 119 -4.86 -16.48 -10.27
CA ASN A 119 -5.75 -17.63 -10.45
C ASN A 119 -7.24 -17.27 -10.44
N SER A 120 -7.63 -16.24 -9.65
CA SER A 120 -9.03 -15.84 -9.44
C SER A 120 -9.45 -14.58 -10.20
N SER A 121 -8.51 -13.86 -10.84
CA SER A 121 -8.79 -12.61 -11.55
C SER A 121 -9.89 -12.77 -12.61
N SER A 122 -10.70 -11.73 -12.78
CA SER A 122 -11.92 -11.73 -13.62
C SER A 122 -11.99 -10.50 -14.52
N PRO A 123 -12.88 -10.49 -15.53
CA PRO A 123 -13.18 -9.28 -16.30
C PRO A 123 -13.74 -8.17 -15.41
N ILE A 124 -13.27 -6.94 -15.63
CA ILE A 124 -13.82 -5.71 -15.02
C ILE A 124 -14.99 -5.21 -15.87
N THR A 125 -14.81 -5.25 -17.19
CA THR A 125 -15.81 -4.89 -18.18
C THR A 125 -15.76 -5.90 -19.32
N THR A 126 -16.67 -5.78 -20.30
CA THR A 126 -16.63 -6.61 -21.51
C THR A 126 -15.36 -6.47 -22.35
N ARG A 127 -14.56 -5.39 -22.11
CA ARG A 127 -13.37 -5.07 -22.90
C ARG A 127 -12.08 -5.04 -22.09
N LEU A 128 -12.16 -5.13 -20.75
CA LEU A 128 -11.03 -4.98 -19.84
C LEU A 128 -11.03 -6.09 -18.79
N HIS A 129 -9.89 -6.75 -18.62
CA HIS A 129 -9.66 -7.77 -17.60
C HIS A 129 -8.70 -7.26 -16.51
N GLN A 130 -8.87 -7.71 -15.26
CA GLN A 130 -8.00 -7.31 -14.13
C GLN A 130 -6.52 -7.52 -14.41
N LEU A 131 -6.16 -8.60 -15.11
CA LEU A 131 -4.77 -8.88 -15.49
C LEU A 131 -4.15 -7.81 -16.40
N GLU A 132 -4.96 -7.17 -17.25
CA GLU A 132 -4.48 -6.13 -18.18
C GLU A 132 -4.06 -4.84 -17.44
N LEU A 133 -4.47 -4.68 -16.18
CA LEU A 133 -4.03 -3.56 -15.35
C LEU A 133 -2.62 -3.75 -14.78
N ILE A 134 -2.06 -4.95 -14.89
CA ILE A 134 -0.68 -5.22 -14.46
C ILE A 134 0.28 -4.79 -15.59
N PRO A 135 1.20 -3.86 -15.34
CA PRO A 135 2.16 -3.43 -16.34
C PRO A 135 2.91 -4.61 -16.97
N GLY A 136 2.92 -4.65 -18.29
CA GLY A 136 3.53 -5.75 -19.05
C GLY A 136 2.58 -6.90 -19.39
N ILE A 137 1.35 -6.92 -18.84
CA ILE A 137 0.33 -7.91 -19.21
C ILE A 137 -0.68 -7.28 -20.17
N GLY A 138 -0.39 -7.28 -21.45
CA GLY A 138 -1.36 -6.90 -22.47
C GLY A 138 -2.31 -8.05 -22.84
N LYS A 139 -3.27 -7.78 -23.74
CA LYS A 139 -4.32 -8.74 -24.13
C LYS A 139 -3.80 -10.14 -24.52
N LYS A 140 -2.72 -10.20 -25.31
CA LYS A 140 -2.14 -11.48 -25.73
C LYS A 140 -1.64 -12.30 -24.53
N ILE A 141 -0.96 -11.66 -23.60
CA ILE A 141 -0.42 -12.30 -22.39
C ILE A 141 -1.56 -12.67 -21.45
N MET A 142 -2.53 -11.80 -21.30
CA MET A 142 -3.74 -12.05 -20.50
C MET A 142 -4.46 -13.31 -21.00
N TRP A 143 -4.73 -13.46 -22.31
CA TRP A 143 -5.37 -14.66 -22.85
C TRP A 143 -4.54 -15.90 -22.58
N LYS A 144 -3.20 -15.84 -22.79
CA LYS A 144 -2.32 -16.95 -22.46
C LYS A 144 -2.40 -17.32 -20.97
N ALA A 145 -2.41 -16.34 -20.06
CA ALA A 145 -2.56 -16.62 -18.62
C ALA A 145 -3.89 -17.30 -18.30
N LEU A 146 -4.99 -16.85 -18.95
CA LEU A 146 -6.30 -17.46 -18.77
C LEU A 146 -6.35 -18.91 -19.27
N ASP A 147 -5.69 -19.22 -20.37
CA ASP A 147 -5.63 -20.60 -20.90
C ASP A 147 -4.73 -21.48 -20.04
N GLU A 148 -3.58 -21.00 -19.64
CA GLU A 148 -2.66 -21.74 -18.78
C GLU A 148 -3.29 -22.09 -17.42
N ARG A 149 -4.00 -21.16 -16.77
CA ARG A 149 -4.63 -21.45 -15.48
C ARG A 149 -5.78 -22.46 -15.56
N LYS A 150 -6.42 -22.63 -16.75
CA LYS A 150 -7.42 -23.69 -16.96
C LYS A 150 -6.79 -25.07 -16.95
N ILE A 151 -5.54 -25.20 -17.41
CA ILE A 151 -4.78 -26.46 -17.39
C ILE A 151 -4.41 -26.81 -15.95
N ALA A 152 -3.78 -25.86 -15.23
CA ALA A 152 -3.47 -25.99 -13.82
C ALA A 152 -3.32 -24.60 -13.17
N PRO A 153 -3.81 -24.38 -11.92
CA PRO A 153 -3.58 -23.16 -11.18
C PRO A 153 -2.09 -22.85 -11.06
N PHE A 154 -1.73 -21.58 -11.11
CA PHE A 154 -0.37 -21.13 -10.84
C PHE A 154 0.01 -21.37 -9.38
N GLN A 155 1.25 -21.78 -9.11
CA GLN A 155 1.75 -22.14 -7.79
C GLN A 155 2.72 -21.08 -7.22
N SER A 156 3.41 -20.33 -8.09
CA SER A 156 4.38 -19.30 -7.70
C SER A 156 4.50 -18.23 -8.79
N PHE A 157 5.21 -17.13 -8.48
CA PHE A 157 5.59 -16.13 -9.49
C PHE A 157 6.45 -16.76 -10.60
N GLU A 158 7.39 -17.61 -10.24
CA GLU A 158 8.25 -18.30 -11.21
C GLU A 158 7.42 -19.18 -12.15
N ASP A 159 6.46 -19.95 -11.63
CA ASP A 159 5.55 -20.76 -12.42
C ASP A 159 4.73 -19.90 -13.40
N PHE A 160 4.20 -18.78 -12.93
CA PHE A 160 3.48 -17.82 -13.79
C PHE A 160 4.40 -17.26 -14.88
N GLU A 161 5.58 -16.76 -14.50
CA GLU A 161 6.55 -16.17 -15.44
C GLU A 161 6.96 -17.17 -16.54
N LYS A 162 7.25 -18.42 -16.16
CA LYS A 162 7.66 -19.48 -17.07
C LYS A 162 6.55 -19.87 -18.05
N ARG A 163 5.35 -20.10 -17.54
CA ARG A 163 4.21 -20.57 -18.36
C ARG A 163 3.63 -19.47 -19.23
N VAL A 164 3.51 -18.27 -18.71
CA VAL A 164 2.88 -17.14 -19.41
C VAL A 164 3.89 -16.38 -20.28
N GLY A 165 5.18 -16.38 -19.91
CA GLY A 165 6.24 -15.70 -20.65
C GLY A 165 6.38 -14.21 -20.26
N VAL A 166 5.99 -13.86 -19.04
CA VAL A 166 6.26 -12.54 -18.42
C VAL A 166 7.58 -12.62 -17.69
N LYS A 167 8.26 -11.49 -17.51
CA LYS A 167 9.48 -11.38 -16.71
C LYS A 167 9.31 -10.28 -15.66
N ASN A 168 10.00 -10.45 -14.53
CA ASN A 168 10.02 -9.47 -13.44
C ASN A 168 8.61 -9.14 -12.88
N LEU A 169 7.82 -10.16 -12.60
CA LEU A 169 6.44 -10.03 -12.14
C LEU A 169 6.34 -9.21 -10.85
N VAL A 170 7.28 -9.38 -9.93
CA VAL A 170 7.36 -8.59 -8.69
C VAL A 170 7.44 -7.09 -9.01
N GLN A 171 8.27 -6.69 -9.99
CA GLN A 171 8.39 -5.29 -10.39
C GLN A 171 7.12 -4.78 -11.08
N ALA A 172 6.45 -5.62 -11.85
CA ALA A 172 5.18 -5.27 -12.48
C ALA A 172 4.08 -5.00 -11.44
N ILE A 173 3.98 -5.88 -10.42
CA ILE A 173 3.03 -5.72 -9.30
C ILE A 173 3.39 -4.46 -8.50
N LYS A 174 4.66 -4.25 -8.16
CA LYS A 174 5.14 -3.05 -7.44
C LYS A 174 4.75 -1.78 -8.19
N LYS A 175 5.01 -1.73 -9.49
CA LYS A 175 4.64 -0.59 -10.32
C LYS A 175 3.13 -0.35 -10.30
N ARG A 176 2.32 -1.39 -10.40
CA ARG A 176 0.85 -1.28 -10.30
C ARG A 176 0.40 -0.71 -8.97
N ILE A 177 0.94 -1.19 -7.85
CA ILE A 177 0.62 -0.68 -6.52
C ILE A 177 0.94 0.83 -6.41
N ILE A 178 2.11 1.26 -6.91
CA ILE A 178 2.51 2.67 -6.91
C ILE A 178 1.56 3.51 -7.79
N GLU A 179 1.17 3.03 -8.96
CA GLU A 179 0.21 3.71 -9.84
C GLU A 179 -1.16 3.88 -9.16
N GLU A 180 -1.61 2.87 -8.41
CA GLU A 180 -2.84 2.94 -7.63
C GLU A 180 -2.75 3.94 -6.46
N MET A 181 -1.60 4.01 -5.77
CA MET A 181 -1.34 5.01 -4.73
C MET A 181 -1.35 6.44 -5.29
N GLN A 182 -0.83 6.62 -6.50
CA GLN A 182 -0.80 7.89 -7.22
C GLN A 182 -2.17 8.28 -7.81
N GLY A 183 -3.15 7.37 -7.78
CA GLY A 183 -4.46 7.61 -8.36
C GLY A 183 -4.46 7.79 -9.88
N LYS A 184 -3.50 7.15 -10.58
CA LYS A 184 -3.38 7.23 -12.05
C LYS A 184 -4.46 6.47 -12.80
N ASP A 185 -5.19 5.61 -12.11
CA ASP A 185 -6.22 4.75 -12.70
C ASP A 185 -7.47 4.74 -11.82
N ASN A 186 -8.64 4.59 -12.45
CA ASN A 186 -9.92 4.45 -11.77
C ASN A 186 -10.12 3.08 -11.14
N PHE A 187 -9.36 2.07 -11.57
CA PHE A 187 -9.44 0.70 -11.07
C PHE A 187 -8.33 0.41 -10.08
N ARG A 188 -8.69 -0.19 -8.96
CA ARG A 188 -7.77 -0.61 -7.91
C ARG A 188 -7.84 -2.12 -7.73
N LEU A 189 -6.67 -2.76 -7.77
CA LEU A 189 -6.52 -4.19 -7.53
C LEU A 189 -6.07 -4.49 -6.11
N PHE A 190 -5.15 -3.68 -5.59
CA PHE A 190 -4.40 -3.96 -4.38
C PHE A 190 -4.56 -2.89 -3.30
N VAL A 191 -4.64 -1.59 -3.69
CA VAL A 191 -4.73 -0.47 -2.75
C VAL A 191 -6.18 -0.17 -2.42
N ARG A 192 -6.59 -0.37 -1.16
CA ARG A 192 -7.98 -0.09 -0.75
C ARG A 192 -8.21 1.35 -0.30
N TYR A 193 -7.20 1.99 0.30
CA TYR A 193 -7.29 3.35 0.82
C TYR A 193 -6.26 4.24 0.13
N SER A 194 -6.73 5.31 -0.49
CA SER A 194 -5.92 6.39 -1.01
C SER A 194 -6.67 7.69 -0.75
N LYS A 195 -5.97 8.72 -0.33
CA LYS A 195 -6.55 10.05 -0.08
C LYS A 195 -7.10 10.68 -1.35
N ARG A 196 -6.51 10.37 -2.51
CA ARG A 196 -7.03 10.81 -3.81
C ARG A 196 -8.14 9.86 -4.26
N LYS A 197 -9.35 10.42 -4.43
CA LYS A 197 -10.35 9.77 -5.26
C LYS A 197 -9.87 9.87 -6.72
N PRO A 198 -10.06 8.82 -7.55
CA PRO A 198 -9.88 8.97 -8.99
C PRO A 198 -10.74 10.15 -9.45
N GLU A 199 -10.18 11.05 -10.25
CA GLU A 199 -10.99 12.08 -10.92
C GLU A 199 -11.99 11.37 -11.82
N LEU A 200 -13.27 11.52 -11.52
CA LEU A 200 -14.34 11.05 -12.40
C LEU A 200 -14.38 12.01 -13.58
N PHE A 201 -13.92 11.57 -14.74
CA PHE A 201 -14.18 12.19 -16.01
C PHE A 201 -15.56 11.79 -16.53
#